data_5bbe9d28d920358b27ad31cf432a1251
#
_entry.id   5bbe9d28d920358b27ad31cf432a1251
#
_cell.length_a   1.000
_cell.length_b   1.000
_cell.length_c   1.000
_cell.angle_alpha   90.00
_cell.angle_beta   90.00
_cell.angle_gamma   90.00
#
_symmetry.space_group_name_H-M   'P 1'
#
loop_
_entity.id
_entity.type
_entity.pdbx_description
1 polymer ?
#
loop_
_entity_poly.entity_id
_entity_poly.type
_entity_poly.pdbx_seq_one_letter_code
_entity_poly.pdbx_strand_id
1 'polypeptide(L)'
;MFRKTCLVILICLLLFSCRGKQANVAISKPMLTIRSSYTNTPFFLAGTVLEGIINYNTKLLSVNESEKTNGNEKIKALMDGSADLAVLAGPEGYMAFNGHPNYWQSPQNIRALFGIFPSVYTGFTHIPDMKSISDLIGHKIALNTESSVSGDLLFYFLKLNGINTANTKILRVEQSEGERLFSDGFVDFIWYNMSYKYTFAKNASPNVPMRQYNVEPFTFKEKDKLREFLSVFPVFYTESIADVSEDTDAELDEKTFASSTFIACSENMDEETAYLITKAWFENIDFIKIFFPSYNEKTARVYFQRRVPVPFHPGAIRYFKEIGFLN
;
A
#
# COMPACT_ATOMS: atom_id res chain seq x y z
N MET A 1 -49.45 -15.08 68.21
CA MET A 1 -48.96 -16.00 67.16
C MET A 1 -48.72 -15.30 65.83
N PHE A 2 -49.09 -14.02 65.64
CA PHE A 2 -49.00 -13.31 64.38
C PHE A 2 -47.63 -12.49 64.17
N ARG A 3 -46.84 -12.40 65.22
CA ARG A 3 -45.59 -11.55 65.15
C ARG A 3 -44.33 -12.25 64.64
N LYS A 4 -44.33 -13.62 64.65
CA LYS A 4 -43.18 -14.42 64.17
C LYS A 4 -43.24 -14.75 62.69
N THR A 5 -44.42 -14.74 62.10
CA THR A 5 -44.63 -15.10 60.68
C THR A 5 -44.26 -13.92 59.75
N CYS A 6 -44.41 -12.65 60.17
CA CYS A 6 -44.01 -11.50 59.37
C CYS A 6 -42.50 -11.32 59.28
N LEU A 7 -41.75 -11.79 60.28
CA LEU A 7 -40.31 -11.64 60.30
C LEU A 7 -39.57 -12.57 59.28
N VAL A 8 -40.14 -13.78 59.11
CA VAL A 8 -39.62 -14.82 58.21
C VAL A 8 -39.85 -14.40 56.72
N ILE A 9 -41.01 -13.81 56.43
CA ILE A 9 -41.35 -13.35 55.07
C ILE A 9 -40.47 -12.15 54.68
N LEU A 10 -40.12 -11.25 55.61
CA LEU A 10 -39.28 -10.10 55.34
C LEU A 10 -37.80 -10.49 55.08
N ILE A 11 -37.32 -11.55 55.75
CA ILE A 11 -35.95 -12.08 55.50
C ILE A 11 -35.85 -12.80 54.17
N CYS A 12 -36.91 -13.54 53.73
CA CYS A 12 -36.92 -14.16 52.42
C CYS A 12 -37.01 -13.16 51.26
N LEU A 13 -37.62 -11.99 51.42
CA LEU A 13 -37.66 -10.93 50.42
C LEU A 13 -36.32 -10.18 50.27
N LEU A 14 -35.50 -10.14 51.31
CA LEU A 14 -34.17 -9.54 51.26
C LEU A 14 -33.10 -10.43 50.61
N LEU A 15 -33.32 -11.76 50.59
CA LEU A 15 -32.39 -12.72 49.95
C LEU A 15 -32.62 -12.85 48.43
N PHE A 16 -33.76 -12.38 47.91
CA PHE A 16 -34.00 -12.36 46.45
C PHE A 16 -33.59 -11.07 45.76
N SER A 17 -33.17 -10.05 46.49
CA SER A 17 -32.78 -8.74 45.92
C SER A 17 -31.30 -8.63 45.52
N CYS A 18 -30.47 -9.65 45.75
CA CYS A 18 -29.08 -9.72 45.32
C CYS A 18 -28.86 -10.64 44.11
N ARG A 19 -29.76 -10.65 43.14
CA ARG A 19 -29.35 -10.99 41.76
C ARG A 19 -28.65 -9.78 41.21
N GLY A 20 -27.34 -9.73 41.43
CA GLY A 20 -26.46 -8.81 40.77
C GLY A 20 -26.75 -8.88 39.27
N LYS A 21 -27.17 -7.78 38.69
CA LYS A 21 -27.03 -7.58 37.25
C LYS A 21 -25.55 -7.87 36.96
N GLN A 22 -25.27 -9.04 36.40
CA GLN A 22 -24.03 -9.21 35.66
C GLN A 22 -24.07 -8.07 34.63
N ALA A 23 -23.32 -7.00 34.93
CA ALA A 23 -22.99 -6.03 33.93
C ALA A 23 -22.32 -6.87 32.83
N ASN A 24 -22.97 -7.04 31.69
CA ASN A 24 -22.31 -7.42 30.46
C ASN A 24 -21.31 -6.30 30.24
N VAL A 25 -20.07 -6.47 30.74
CA VAL A 25 -18.94 -5.72 30.29
C VAL A 25 -18.82 -6.10 28.81
N ALA A 26 -19.37 -5.25 27.98
CA ALA A 26 -19.11 -5.34 26.57
C ALA A 26 -17.58 -5.23 26.46
N ILE A 27 -16.92 -6.35 26.24
CA ILE A 27 -15.50 -6.36 25.92
C ILE A 27 -15.41 -5.52 24.64
N SER A 28 -14.95 -4.26 24.78
CA SER A 28 -14.71 -3.42 23.62
C SER A 28 -13.63 -4.11 22.79
N LYS A 29 -13.92 -4.37 21.52
CA LYS A 29 -12.92 -4.88 20.61
C LYS A 29 -11.70 -3.93 20.61
N PRO A 30 -10.47 -4.44 20.64
CA PRO A 30 -9.31 -3.57 20.40
C PRO A 30 -9.51 -2.82 19.09
N MET A 31 -9.37 -1.50 19.12
CA MET A 31 -9.44 -0.67 17.94
C MET A 31 -8.03 -0.41 17.46
N LEU A 32 -7.74 -0.92 16.27
CA LEU A 32 -6.46 -0.73 15.59
C LEU A 32 -6.56 0.47 14.65
N THR A 33 -5.44 1.14 14.48
CA THR A 33 -5.31 2.26 13.56
C THR A 33 -4.45 1.84 12.36
N ILE A 34 -4.97 2.05 11.14
CA ILE A 34 -4.19 1.87 9.92
C ILE A 34 -3.84 3.22 9.30
N ARG A 35 -2.59 3.38 8.89
CA ARG A 35 -2.13 4.49 8.07
C ARG A 35 -1.94 4.04 6.64
N SER A 36 -2.67 4.66 5.72
CA SER A 36 -2.53 4.39 4.30
C SER A 36 -1.89 5.59 3.56
N SER A 37 -2.46 6.07 2.49
CA SER A 37 -1.94 7.19 1.73
C SER A 37 -3.03 8.22 1.45
N TYR A 38 -2.76 9.19 0.58
CA TYR A 38 -3.74 10.20 0.19
C TYR A 38 -4.94 9.56 -0.50
N THR A 39 -6.14 10.16 -0.34
CA THR A 39 -7.37 9.76 -1.05
C THR A 39 -7.11 9.67 -2.56
N ASN A 40 -7.85 8.78 -3.21
CA ASN A 40 -7.72 8.47 -4.64
C ASN A 40 -6.41 7.74 -5.03
N THR A 41 -5.65 7.25 -4.05
CA THR A 41 -4.54 6.34 -4.33
C THR A 41 -4.96 4.90 -4.06
N PRO A 42 -4.38 3.93 -4.76
CA PRO A 42 -4.62 2.52 -4.47
C PRO A 42 -4.15 2.08 -3.08
N PHE A 43 -3.17 2.76 -2.52
CA PHE A 43 -2.73 2.56 -1.14
C PHE A 43 -3.84 2.92 -0.14
N PHE A 44 -4.52 4.05 -0.37
CA PHE A 44 -5.70 4.44 0.40
C PHE A 44 -6.81 3.40 0.27
N LEU A 45 -7.12 2.99 -0.96
CA LEU A 45 -8.13 1.98 -1.22
C LEU A 45 -7.82 0.66 -0.52
N ALA A 46 -6.55 0.24 -0.49
CA ALA A 46 -6.14 -0.98 0.21
C ALA A 46 -6.38 -0.88 1.73
N GLY A 47 -6.08 0.27 2.33
CA GLY A 47 -6.37 0.54 3.75
C GLY A 47 -7.88 0.46 4.03
N THR A 48 -8.68 1.15 3.23
CA THR A 48 -10.15 1.17 3.35
C THR A 48 -10.77 -0.22 3.17
N VAL A 49 -10.26 -1.01 2.21
CA VAL A 49 -10.72 -2.39 2.00
C VAL A 49 -10.38 -3.27 3.20
N LEU A 50 -9.17 -3.15 3.75
CA LEU A 50 -8.77 -3.89 4.94
C LEU A 50 -9.62 -3.49 6.16
N GLU A 51 -9.85 -2.19 6.36
CA GLU A 51 -10.76 -1.68 7.39
C GLU A 51 -12.16 -2.30 7.27
N GLY A 52 -12.73 -2.29 6.06
CA GLY A 52 -14.03 -2.88 5.78
C GLY A 52 -14.07 -4.38 6.09
N ILE A 53 -13.07 -5.14 5.63
CA ILE A 53 -12.96 -6.57 5.87
C ILE A 53 -12.92 -6.86 7.38
N ILE A 54 -12.06 -6.21 8.13
CA ILE A 54 -11.87 -6.48 9.55
C ILE A 54 -13.12 -6.08 10.34
N ASN A 55 -13.69 -4.92 10.10
CA ASN A 55 -14.84 -4.44 10.83
C ASN A 55 -16.10 -5.25 10.57
N TYR A 56 -16.24 -5.79 9.35
CA TYR A 56 -17.39 -6.61 8.97
C TYR A 56 -17.25 -8.09 9.39
N ASN A 57 -16.07 -8.67 9.16
CA ASN A 57 -15.88 -10.12 9.27
C ASN A 57 -15.30 -10.57 10.62
N THR A 58 -14.69 -9.69 11.39
CA THR A 58 -14.16 -10.09 12.70
C THR A 58 -14.99 -9.52 13.86
N LYS A 59 -15.27 -10.38 14.85
CA LYS A 59 -15.88 -9.95 16.11
C LYS A 59 -14.83 -9.56 17.16
N LEU A 60 -13.57 -9.80 16.88
CA LEU A 60 -12.47 -9.70 17.83
C LEU A 60 -11.66 -8.41 17.67
N LEU A 61 -11.63 -7.83 16.45
CA LEU A 61 -10.87 -6.64 16.14
C LEU A 61 -11.76 -5.60 15.46
N SER A 62 -11.36 -4.36 15.54
CA SER A 62 -11.84 -3.27 14.68
C SER A 62 -10.65 -2.46 14.19
N VAL A 63 -10.78 -1.88 12.99
CA VAL A 63 -9.76 -1.04 12.38
C VAL A 63 -10.38 0.30 12.02
N ASN A 64 -9.63 1.36 12.18
CA ASN A 64 -9.99 2.70 11.73
C ASN A 64 -8.86 3.27 10.87
N GLU A 65 -9.17 3.67 9.64
CA GLU A 65 -8.20 4.36 8.81
C GLU A 65 -8.04 5.81 9.26
N SER A 66 -6.81 6.16 9.60
CA SER A 66 -6.46 7.49 10.05
C SER A 66 -5.64 8.24 9.02
N GLU A 67 -5.31 9.47 9.34
CA GLU A 67 -4.65 10.47 8.50
C GLU A 67 -3.72 9.98 7.39
N LYS A 68 -3.77 10.68 6.30
CA LYS A 68 -3.09 10.49 5.03
C LYS A 68 -1.68 11.03 5.10
N THR A 69 -0.68 10.16 5.04
CA THR A 69 0.71 10.53 5.25
C THR A 69 1.64 9.88 4.22
N ASN A 70 2.87 10.39 4.13
CA ASN A 70 3.92 9.77 3.32
C ASN A 70 4.50 8.51 3.98
N GLY A 71 5.31 7.74 3.24
CA GLY A 71 5.84 6.45 3.71
C GLY A 71 6.66 6.54 4.99
N ASN A 72 7.50 7.56 5.14
CA ASN A 72 8.33 7.72 6.33
C ASN A 72 7.50 8.05 7.58
N GLU A 73 6.46 8.86 7.44
CA GLU A 73 5.55 9.18 8.55
C GLU A 73 4.73 7.96 8.97
N LYS A 74 4.28 7.14 8.03
CA LYS A 74 3.59 5.87 8.32
C LYS A 74 4.48 4.95 9.16
N ILE A 75 5.75 4.83 8.79
CA ILE A 75 6.70 3.99 9.51
C ILE A 75 7.01 4.55 10.90
N LYS A 76 7.18 5.88 11.03
CA LYS A 76 7.31 6.53 12.35
C LYS A 76 6.11 6.22 13.23
N ALA A 77 4.89 6.32 12.69
CA ALA A 77 3.66 6.01 13.40
C ALA A 77 3.58 4.56 13.89
N LEU A 78 4.11 3.59 13.11
CA LEU A 78 4.25 2.20 13.57
C LEU A 78 5.25 2.08 14.72
N MET A 79 6.34 2.85 14.69
CA MET A 79 7.40 2.75 15.70
C MET A 79 7.04 3.45 17.03
N ASP A 80 6.30 4.56 16.99
CA ASP A 80 5.84 5.27 18.17
C ASP A 80 4.50 4.78 18.72
N GLY A 81 3.85 3.82 18.02
CA GLY A 81 2.59 3.22 18.43
C GLY A 81 1.36 4.09 18.14
N SER A 82 1.48 5.19 17.38
CA SER A 82 0.33 5.99 16.93
C SER A 82 -0.42 5.35 15.75
N ALA A 83 0.14 4.30 15.16
CA ALA A 83 -0.53 3.40 14.25
C ALA A 83 -0.13 1.95 14.52
N ASP A 84 -1.05 1.02 14.29
CA ASP A 84 -0.84 -0.42 14.40
C ASP A 84 -0.46 -1.04 13.06
N LEU A 85 -1.02 -0.49 11.98
CA LEU A 85 -0.87 -0.96 10.63
C LEU A 85 -0.49 0.17 9.67
N ALA A 86 0.23 -0.17 8.61
CA ALA A 86 0.50 0.76 7.52
C ALA A 86 0.47 0.06 6.15
N VAL A 87 -0.01 0.77 5.14
CA VAL A 87 0.14 0.38 3.73
C VAL A 87 1.43 1.01 3.20
N LEU A 88 2.43 0.18 2.89
CA LEU A 88 3.75 0.63 2.45
C LEU A 88 4.08 0.17 1.04
N ALA A 89 4.83 1.01 0.31
CA ALA A 89 5.53 0.58 -0.89
C ALA A 89 6.83 -0.17 -0.50
N GLY A 90 7.25 -1.10 -1.35
CA GLY A 90 8.47 -1.87 -1.13
C GLY A 90 9.70 -1.02 -0.83
N PRO A 91 10.02 0.02 -1.60
CA PRO A 91 11.15 0.90 -1.32
C PRO A 91 11.11 1.57 0.06
N GLU A 92 9.93 2.03 0.50
CA GLU A 92 9.75 2.62 1.83
C GLU A 92 10.13 1.63 2.93
N GLY A 93 9.56 0.42 2.85
CA GLY A 93 9.88 -0.65 3.80
C GLY A 93 11.35 -1.10 3.76
N TYR A 94 11.92 -1.23 2.55
CA TYR A 94 13.32 -1.59 2.37
C TYR A 94 14.27 -0.59 3.03
N MET A 95 14.08 0.71 2.76
CA MET A 95 14.92 1.76 3.32
C MET A 95 14.81 1.84 4.84
N ALA A 96 13.61 1.68 5.38
CA ALA A 96 13.40 1.70 6.82
C ALA A 96 13.99 0.48 7.52
N PHE A 97 13.69 -0.72 7.02
CA PHE A 97 14.17 -1.96 7.64
C PHE A 97 15.69 -2.07 7.64
N ASN A 98 16.36 -1.57 6.58
CA ASN A 98 17.81 -1.57 6.49
C ASN A 98 18.47 -0.32 7.12
N GLY A 99 17.70 0.64 7.62
CA GLY A 99 18.26 1.86 8.21
C GLY A 99 19.04 2.70 7.21
N HIS A 100 18.49 2.90 6.00
CA HIS A 100 19.20 3.63 4.96
C HIS A 100 19.47 5.09 5.37
N PRO A 101 20.73 5.56 5.40
CA PRO A 101 21.12 6.81 6.09
C PRO A 101 20.46 8.09 5.54
N ASN A 102 19.99 8.07 4.29
CA ASN A 102 19.27 9.22 3.72
C ASN A 102 17.87 9.42 4.32
N TYR A 103 17.31 8.40 5.00
CA TYR A 103 15.94 8.43 5.51
C TYR A 103 15.86 8.08 7.00
N TRP A 104 16.77 7.25 7.49
CA TRP A 104 16.69 6.66 8.83
C TRP A 104 18.06 6.65 9.52
N GLN A 105 18.09 6.98 10.81
CA GLN A 105 19.31 6.93 11.61
C GLN A 105 19.69 5.50 12.01
N SER A 106 18.73 4.59 12.01
CA SER A 106 18.89 3.19 12.37
C SER A 106 17.82 2.33 11.68
N PRO A 107 18.05 1.00 11.55
CA PRO A 107 17.02 0.06 11.12
C PRO A 107 15.74 0.16 11.95
N GLN A 108 14.59 0.05 11.28
CA GLN A 108 13.28 0.09 11.91
C GLN A 108 12.70 -1.32 12.05
N ASN A 109 12.19 -1.63 13.23
CA ASN A 109 11.67 -2.96 13.57
C ASN A 109 10.25 -3.17 13.06
N ILE A 110 10.09 -3.09 11.75
CA ILE A 110 8.83 -3.38 11.06
C ILE A 110 8.76 -4.82 10.55
N ARG A 111 7.54 -5.35 10.44
CA ARG A 111 7.24 -6.65 9.86
C ARG A 111 6.15 -6.52 8.83
N ALA A 112 6.15 -7.41 7.84
CA ALA A 112 5.06 -7.54 6.90
C ALA A 112 3.99 -8.50 7.42
N LEU A 113 2.73 -8.18 7.20
CA LEU A 113 1.66 -9.14 7.30
C LEU A 113 1.47 -9.87 5.97
N PHE A 114 1.35 -9.14 4.87
CA PHE A 114 1.24 -9.71 3.52
C PHE A 114 1.46 -8.65 2.46
N GLY A 115 1.91 -9.09 1.27
CA GLY A 115 1.89 -8.30 0.05
C GLY A 115 0.49 -8.30 -0.57
N ILE A 116 0.14 -7.20 -1.24
CA ILE A 116 -1.20 -6.96 -1.79
C ILE A 116 -1.18 -7.00 -3.31
N PHE A 117 -0.40 -6.12 -3.93
CA PHE A 117 -0.27 -5.97 -5.37
C PHE A 117 1.07 -5.34 -5.75
N PRO A 118 1.50 -5.47 -7.01
CA PRO A 118 2.66 -4.73 -7.49
C PRO A 118 2.36 -3.23 -7.58
N SER A 119 3.28 -2.41 -7.05
CA SER A 119 3.33 -0.98 -7.30
C SER A 119 4.19 -0.74 -8.53
N VAL A 120 3.54 -0.44 -9.64
CA VAL A 120 4.18 -0.32 -10.96
C VAL A 120 4.61 1.12 -11.19
N TYR A 121 5.81 1.32 -11.70
CA TYR A 121 6.38 2.63 -12.00
C TYR A 121 6.15 2.94 -13.47
N THR A 122 5.10 3.69 -13.75
CA THR A 122 4.66 4.02 -15.10
C THR A 122 4.78 5.52 -15.36
N GLY A 123 5.32 5.89 -16.52
CA GLY A 123 5.35 7.25 -17.01
C GLY A 123 4.28 7.51 -18.07
N PHE A 124 3.78 8.73 -18.14
CA PHE A 124 2.87 9.21 -19.17
C PHE A 124 3.47 10.44 -19.85
N THR A 125 3.30 10.55 -21.17
CA THR A 125 3.96 11.60 -21.93
C THR A 125 3.04 12.26 -22.96
N HIS A 126 3.25 13.57 -23.16
CA HIS A 126 2.75 14.32 -24.33
C HIS A 126 3.79 14.42 -25.45
N ILE A 127 4.99 13.88 -25.23
CA ILE A 127 6.08 13.95 -26.23
C ILE A 127 5.73 12.96 -27.36
N PRO A 128 5.55 13.45 -28.59
CA PRO A 128 5.28 12.58 -29.73
C PRO A 128 6.47 11.64 -29.96
N ASP A 129 6.17 10.38 -30.27
CA ASP A 129 7.18 9.37 -30.65
C ASP A 129 8.33 9.17 -29.65
N MET A 130 8.09 9.45 -28.37
CA MET A 130 9.05 9.17 -27.31
C MET A 130 9.42 7.69 -27.31
N LYS A 131 10.73 7.39 -27.49
CA LYS A 131 11.24 6.00 -27.62
C LYS A 131 12.18 5.59 -26.50
N SER A 132 12.71 6.54 -25.77
CA SER A 132 13.68 6.28 -24.71
C SER A 132 13.57 7.34 -23.61
N ILE A 133 14.12 7.01 -22.44
CA ILE A 133 14.14 7.94 -21.32
C ILE A 133 15.00 9.18 -21.61
N SER A 134 16.00 9.06 -22.49
CA SER A 134 16.83 10.20 -22.92
C SER A 134 16.06 11.25 -23.71
N ASP A 135 14.92 10.90 -24.29
CA ASP A 135 14.06 11.86 -25.02
C ASP A 135 13.40 12.87 -24.05
N LEU A 136 13.48 12.64 -22.74
CA LEU A 136 13.05 13.60 -21.71
C LEU A 136 13.99 14.82 -21.56
N ILE A 137 15.20 14.79 -22.15
CA ILE A 137 16.13 15.92 -22.06
C ILE A 137 15.51 17.15 -22.74
N GLY A 138 15.52 18.29 -22.04
CA GLY A 138 14.92 19.53 -22.51
C GLY A 138 13.44 19.70 -22.19
N HIS A 139 12.77 18.66 -21.74
CA HIS A 139 11.35 18.67 -21.40
C HIS A 139 11.07 19.03 -19.93
N LYS A 140 9.80 19.18 -19.61
CA LYS A 140 9.30 19.41 -18.23
C LYS A 140 8.69 18.13 -17.73
N ILE A 141 9.15 17.64 -16.59
CA ILE A 141 8.66 16.39 -16.01
C ILE A 141 8.21 16.61 -14.57
N ALA A 142 7.21 15.85 -14.12
CA ALA A 142 6.79 15.83 -12.73
C ALA A 142 7.00 14.44 -12.11
N LEU A 143 7.53 14.44 -10.91
CA LEU A 143 7.79 13.27 -10.08
C LEU A 143 7.21 13.50 -8.68
N ASN A 144 7.10 12.44 -7.88
CA ASN A 144 6.76 12.54 -6.45
C ASN A 144 7.66 13.55 -5.70
N THR A 145 7.12 14.10 -4.62
CA THR A 145 7.81 15.07 -3.75
C THR A 145 9.19 14.61 -3.29
N GLU A 146 10.02 15.55 -2.88
CA GLU A 146 11.39 15.27 -2.39
C GLU A 146 11.41 14.42 -1.10
N SER A 147 10.33 14.40 -0.33
CA SER A 147 10.20 13.55 0.86
C SER A 147 9.77 12.11 0.53
N SER A 148 9.49 11.81 -0.72
CA SER A 148 9.05 10.49 -1.17
C SER A 148 10.25 9.62 -1.55
N VAL A 149 10.43 8.51 -0.86
CA VAL A 149 11.45 7.49 -1.22
C VAL A 149 11.31 7.08 -2.68
N SER A 150 10.09 6.79 -3.14
CA SER A 150 9.82 6.42 -4.53
C SER A 150 10.23 7.52 -5.51
N GLY A 151 9.93 8.78 -5.20
CA GLY A 151 10.31 9.92 -6.02
C GLY A 151 11.83 10.11 -6.11
N ASP A 152 12.55 9.91 -5.00
CA ASP A 152 14.02 10.00 -4.99
C ASP A 152 14.67 8.89 -5.80
N LEU A 153 14.11 7.67 -5.76
CA LEU A 153 14.59 6.55 -6.54
C LEU A 153 14.31 6.72 -8.04
N LEU A 154 13.15 7.26 -8.41
CA LEU A 154 12.88 7.66 -9.79
C LEU A 154 13.86 8.73 -10.26
N PHE A 155 14.13 9.73 -9.44
CA PHE A 155 15.12 10.77 -9.76
C PHE A 155 16.53 10.20 -9.87
N TYR A 156 16.90 9.25 -9.02
CA TYR A 156 18.18 8.54 -9.16
C TYR A 156 18.26 7.79 -10.50
N PHE A 157 17.18 7.08 -10.88
CA PHE A 157 17.14 6.40 -12.17
C PHE A 157 17.26 7.34 -13.36
N LEU A 158 16.61 8.52 -13.31
CA LEU A 158 16.80 9.56 -14.32
C LEU A 158 18.27 9.99 -14.43
N LYS A 159 18.94 10.21 -13.28
CA LYS A 159 20.36 10.58 -13.26
C LYS A 159 21.26 9.52 -13.89
N LEU A 160 21.00 8.23 -13.66
CA LEU A 160 21.73 7.14 -14.31
C LEU A 160 21.62 7.20 -15.84
N ASN A 161 20.53 7.77 -16.35
CA ASN A 161 20.28 7.96 -17.78
C ASN A 161 20.68 9.35 -18.29
N GLY A 162 21.48 10.09 -17.53
CA GLY A 162 22.00 11.41 -17.92
C GLY A 162 21.00 12.56 -17.76
N ILE A 163 19.83 12.34 -17.18
CA ILE A 163 18.81 13.35 -16.97
C ILE A 163 18.96 13.96 -15.58
N ASN A 164 19.04 15.29 -15.52
CA ASN A 164 19.21 16.02 -14.27
C ASN A 164 18.63 17.44 -14.40
N THR A 165 18.66 18.19 -13.32
CA THR A 165 18.09 19.55 -13.25
C THR A 165 18.82 20.60 -14.10
N ALA A 166 19.99 20.29 -14.65
CA ALA A 166 20.71 21.16 -15.57
C ALA A 166 20.22 21.05 -17.02
N ASN A 167 19.68 19.88 -17.39
CA ASN A 167 19.23 19.62 -18.76
C ASN A 167 17.72 19.33 -18.88
N THR A 168 16.98 19.23 -17.77
CA THR A 168 15.55 18.90 -17.75
C THR A 168 14.88 19.65 -16.60
N LYS A 169 13.71 20.25 -16.84
CA LYS A 169 12.94 20.88 -15.78
C LYS A 169 12.17 19.83 -14.99
N ILE A 170 12.64 19.51 -13.80
CA ILE A 170 12.07 18.49 -12.93
C ILE A 170 11.27 19.15 -11.81
N LEU A 171 9.96 18.85 -11.73
CA LEU A 171 9.06 19.30 -10.68
C LEU A 171 8.83 18.13 -9.71
N ARG A 172 9.07 18.39 -8.43
CA ARG A 172 8.83 17.42 -7.33
C ARG A 172 7.56 17.83 -6.61
N VAL A 173 6.44 17.17 -6.99
CA VAL A 173 5.09 17.54 -6.55
C VAL A 173 4.29 16.31 -6.15
N GLU A 174 3.22 16.51 -5.38
CA GLU A 174 2.26 15.45 -5.08
C GLU A 174 1.63 14.91 -6.37
N GLN A 175 1.25 13.63 -6.37
CA GLN A 175 0.73 12.96 -7.55
C GLN A 175 -0.45 13.71 -8.17
N SER A 176 -1.43 14.13 -7.37
CA SER A 176 -2.62 14.84 -7.85
C SER A 176 -2.28 16.17 -8.52
N GLU A 177 -1.29 16.89 -8.02
CA GLU A 177 -0.81 18.13 -8.64
C GLU A 177 -0.04 17.83 -9.92
N GLY A 178 0.80 16.78 -9.95
CA GLY A 178 1.48 16.34 -11.16
C GLY A 178 0.50 15.93 -12.27
N GLU A 179 -0.54 15.19 -11.92
CA GLU A 179 -1.61 14.82 -12.84
C GLU A 179 -2.36 16.04 -13.40
N ARG A 180 -2.64 17.03 -12.56
CA ARG A 180 -3.25 18.28 -12.98
C ARG A 180 -2.33 19.06 -13.94
N LEU A 181 -1.06 19.25 -13.58
CA LEU A 181 -0.08 19.93 -14.43
C LEU A 181 0.11 19.25 -15.78
N PHE A 182 0.04 17.93 -15.81
CA PHE A 182 0.11 17.15 -17.03
C PHE A 182 -1.15 17.33 -17.89
N SER A 183 -2.33 17.22 -17.30
CA SER A 183 -3.60 17.41 -18.00
C SER A 183 -3.74 18.82 -18.59
N ASP A 184 -3.21 19.83 -17.88
CA ASP A 184 -3.19 21.23 -18.33
C ASP A 184 -2.08 21.53 -19.34
N GLY A 185 -1.19 20.56 -19.66
CA GLY A 185 -0.07 20.74 -20.59
C GLY A 185 1.09 21.55 -20.03
N PHE A 186 1.18 21.76 -18.71
CA PHE A 186 2.30 22.46 -18.09
C PHE A 186 3.56 21.61 -17.95
N VAL A 187 3.42 20.30 -17.92
CA VAL A 187 4.51 19.32 -17.96
C VAL A 187 4.27 18.35 -19.12
N ASP A 188 5.37 17.90 -19.72
CA ASP A 188 5.38 17.04 -20.90
C ASP A 188 5.35 15.56 -20.52
N PHE A 189 5.70 15.26 -19.27
CA PHE A 189 5.82 13.90 -18.76
C PHE A 189 5.57 13.84 -17.26
N ILE A 190 4.90 12.78 -16.81
CA ILE A 190 4.76 12.45 -15.40
C ILE A 190 5.20 11.01 -15.14
N TRP A 191 5.80 10.77 -13.96
CA TRP A 191 6.22 9.43 -13.55
C TRP A 191 5.97 9.22 -12.07
N TYR A 192 5.09 8.27 -11.79
CA TYR A 192 4.68 7.92 -10.43
C TYR A 192 4.64 6.41 -10.26
N ASN A 193 4.71 5.94 -9.01
CA ASN A 193 4.39 4.57 -8.68
C ASN A 193 2.87 4.42 -8.63
N MET A 194 2.33 3.62 -9.52
CA MET A 194 0.90 3.34 -9.60
C MET A 194 0.64 1.90 -9.20
N SER A 195 -0.48 1.63 -8.58
CA SER A 195 -0.93 0.27 -8.42
C SER A 195 -1.65 -0.18 -9.69
N TYR A 196 -1.79 -1.47 -9.76
CA TYR A 196 -2.48 -2.19 -10.80
C TYR A 196 -3.79 -1.51 -11.24
N LYS A 197 -3.94 -1.25 -12.54
CA LYS A 197 -5.15 -0.71 -13.20
C LYS A 197 -5.66 0.64 -12.67
N TYR A 198 -4.81 1.48 -12.15
CA TYR A 198 -5.20 2.85 -11.91
C TYR A 198 -5.35 3.55 -13.26
N THR A 199 -6.57 3.68 -13.71
CA THR A 199 -6.93 4.40 -14.92
C THR A 199 -6.88 5.89 -14.65
N PHE A 200 -5.71 6.50 -14.77
CA PHE A 200 -5.57 7.93 -15.06
C PHE A 200 -6.54 8.36 -16.17
N ALA A 201 -6.72 7.47 -17.15
CA ALA A 201 -7.66 7.56 -18.25
C ALA A 201 -9.12 7.83 -17.86
N LYS A 202 -9.62 7.38 -16.73
CA LYS A 202 -11.01 7.61 -16.32
C LYS A 202 -11.27 8.97 -15.66
N ASN A 203 -10.23 9.61 -15.16
CA ASN A 203 -10.34 10.88 -14.42
C ASN A 203 -9.82 12.10 -15.20
N ALA A 204 -9.26 11.90 -16.40
CA ALA A 204 -8.89 13.00 -17.25
C ALA A 204 -10.14 13.78 -17.66
N SER A 205 -10.03 15.10 -17.62
CA SER A 205 -11.11 16.00 -18.02
C SER A 205 -11.72 15.56 -19.37
N PRO A 206 -13.05 15.45 -19.50
CA PRO A 206 -13.71 15.05 -20.73
C PRO A 206 -13.42 16.00 -21.92
N ASN A 207 -12.79 17.14 -21.65
CA ASN A 207 -12.45 18.16 -22.65
C ASN A 207 -11.01 18.07 -23.18
N VAL A 208 -10.16 17.22 -22.61
CA VAL A 208 -8.86 16.90 -23.19
C VAL A 208 -9.04 15.56 -23.92
N PRO A 209 -9.00 15.53 -25.27
CA PRO A 209 -8.96 14.25 -25.95
C PRO A 209 -7.72 13.54 -25.41
N MET A 210 -7.95 12.54 -24.57
CA MET A 210 -6.93 11.55 -24.29
C MET A 210 -6.66 10.90 -25.64
N ARG A 211 -5.72 11.44 -26.39
CA ARG A 211 -4.94 10.58 -27.26
C ARG A 211 -4.54 9.47 -26.32
N GLN A 212 -4.91 8.23 -26.66
CA GLN A 212 -4.30 7.06 -26.06
C GLN A 212 -2.87 7.48 -25.82
N TYR A 213 -2.57 7.81 -24.55
CA TYR A 213 -1.21 8.17 -24.23
C TYR A 213 -0.54 6.87 -24.56
N ASN A 214 0.22 6.86 -25.67
CA ASN A 214 1.18 5.83 -25.85
C ASN A 214 2.02 5.94 -24.58
N VAL A 215 1.55 5.20 -23.55
CA VAL A 215 2.43 4.70 -22.54
C VAL A 215 3.31 3.81 -23.37
N GLU A 216 4.23 4.47 -24.12
CA GLU A 216 5.33 3.71 -24.64
C GLU A 216 6.01 3.27 -23.36
N PRO A 217 5.77 2.01 -22.97
CA PRO A 217 6.46 1.46 -21.84
C PRO A 217 7.90 1.74 -22.15
N PHE A 218 8.64 2.15 -21.13
CA PHE A 218 10.06 2.30 -21.27
C PHE A 218 10.60 0.97 -21.76
N THR A 219 10.65 0.78 -23.05
CA THR A 219 11.54 -0.18 -23.64
C THR A 219 12.91 0.37 -23.30
N PHE A 220 13.40 -0.03 -22.13
CA PHE A 220 14.72 0.35 -21.67
C PHE A 220 15.72 -0.10 -22.72
N LYS A 221 15.99 0.76 -23.71
CA LYS A 221 17.08 0.54 -24.65
C LYS A 221 18.38 0.39 -23.87
N GLU A 222 18.44 1.06 -22.74
CA GLU A 222 19.55 1.02 -21.79
C GLU A 222 19.38 -0.14 -20.78
N LYS A 223 19.32 -1.37 -21.25
CA LYS A 223 19.22 -2.58 -20.39
C LYS A 223 20.30 -2.63 -19.30
N ASP A 224 21.46 -2.05 -19.55
CA ASP A 224 22.55 -1.98 -18.59
C ASP A 224 22.23 -1.03 -17.44
N LYS A 225 21.61 0.13 -17.72
CA LYS A 225 21.19 1.09 -16.70
C LYS A 225 20.06 0.54 -15.83
N LEU A 226 19.15 -0.20 -16.43
CA LEU A 226 18.13 -0.90 -15.66
C LEU A 226 18.76 -1.98 -14.75
N ARG A 227 19.70 -2.79 -15.26
CA ARG A 227 20.42 -3.78 -14.43
C ARG A 227 21.20 -3.12 -13.32
N GLU A 228 21.90 -2.01 -13.59
CA GLU A 228 22.59 -1.22 -12.58
C GLU A 228 21.62 -0.78 -11.48
N PHE A 229 20.48 -0.19 -11.83
CA PHE A 229 19.47 0.26 -10.90
C PHE A 229 18.92 -0.91 -10.05
N LEU A 230 18.54 -2.01 -10.68
CA LEU A 230 18.00 -3.19 -9.99
C LEU A 230 19.04 -3.87 -9.08
N SER A 231 20.34 -3.75 -9.39
CA SER A 231 21.41 -4.30 -8.54
C SER A 231 21.62 -3.46 -7.28
N VAL A 232 21.43 -2.14 -7.37
CA VAL A 232 21.53 -1.23 -6.22
C VAL A 232 20.27 -1.30 -5.36
N PHE A 233 19.12 -1.50 -5.96
CA PHE A 233 17.82 -1.54 -5.27
C PHE A 233 17.09 -2.86 -5.53
N PRO A 234 17.48 -3.95 -4.83
CA PRO A 234 16.95 -5.30 -5.07
C PRO A 234 15.46 -5.47 -4.71
N VAL A 235 14.86 -4.46 -4.12
CA VAL A 235 13.41 -4.38 -3.84
C VAL A 235 12.56 -4.24 -5.12
N PHE A 236 13.18 -3.78 -6.21
CA PHE A 236 12.52 -3.69 -7.51
C PHE A 236 12.66 -4.99 -8.33
N TYR A 237 11.74 -5.18 -9.24
CA TYR A 237 11.73 -6.25 -10.22
C TYR A 237 11.07 -5.76 -11.52
N THR A 238 11.22 -6.50 -12.60
CA THR A 238 10.55 -6.17 -13.86
C THR A 238 9.13 -6.73 -13.87
N GLU A 239 8.17 -5.92 -14.32
CA GLU A 239 6.76 -6.28 -14.47
C GLU A 239 6.29 -5.94 -15.88
N SER A 240 5.36 -6.72 -16.44
CA SER A 240 4.73 -6.43 -17.72
C SER A 240 3.68 -5.33 -17.56
N ILE A 241 3.67 -4.36 -18.48
CA ILE A 241 2.64 -3.31 -18.51
C ILE A 241 1.32 -3.86 -19.04
N ALA A 242 1.34 -4.88 -19.87
CA ALA A 242 0.13 -5.55 -20.37
C ALA A 242 -0.79 -6.02 -19.24
N ASP A 243 -0.21 -6.40 -18.09
CA ASP A 243 -0.98 -6.75 -16.89
C ASP A 243 -1.62 -5.53 -16.20
N VAL A 244 -1.22 -4.31 -16.56
CA VAL A 244 -1.67 -3.04 -15.95
C VAL A 244 -2.70 -2.32 -16.81
N SER A 245 -2.73 -2.57 -18.13
CA SER A 245 -3.70 -1.96 -19.05
C SER A 245 -4.95 -2.82 -19.21
N GLU A 246 -6.11 -2.18 -19.31
CA GLU A 246 -7.35 -2.84 -19.76
C GLU A 246 -7.35 -3.06 -21.28
N ASP A 247 -6.37 -2.51 -21.98
CA ASP A 247 -6.21 -2.63 -23.42
C ASP A 247 -5.58 -3.99 -23.72
N THR A 248 -6.38 -4.90 -24.22
CA THR A 248 -5.99 -6.28 -24.56
C THR A 248 -5.09 -6.35 -25.80
N ASP A 249 -4.87 -5.23 -26.49
CA ASP A 249 -4.06 -5.13 -27.72
C ASP A 249 -2.63 -4.63 -27.45
N ALA A 250 -2.27 -4.33 -26.17
CA ALA A 250 -0.90 -3.98 -25.83
C ALA A 250 0.04 -5.17 -26.06
N GLU A 251 1.09 -4.97 -26.86
CA GLU A 251 2.08 -6.00 -27.13
C GLU A 251 2.74 -6.50 -25.82
N LEU A 252 2.74 -7.83 -25.65
CA LEU A 252 3.12 -8.56 -24.44
C LEU A 252 4.58 -8.39 -23.96
N ASP A 253 5.42 -7.68 -24.72
CA ASP A 253 6.86 -7.58 -24.46
C ASP A 253 7.28 -6.31 -23.69
N GLU A 254 6.34 -5.48 -23.28
CA GLU A 254 6.60 -4.22 -22.65
C GLU A 254 6.73 -4.40 -21.14
N LYS A 255 7.96 -4.22 -20.62
CA LYS A 255 8.28 -4.36 -19.20
C LYS A 255 8.71 -3.03 -18.60
N THR A 256 8.15 -2.71 -17.45
CA THR A 256 8.63 -1.66 -16.56
C THR A 256 9.18 -2.28 -15.28
N PHE A 257 9.59 -1.47 -14.34
CA PHE A 257 9.91 -1.98 -13.01
C PHE A 257 8.78 -1.73 -12.03
N ALA A 258 8.69 -2.61 -11.05
CA ALA A 258 7.71 -2.58 -9.99
C ALA A 258 8.36 -2.89 -8.64
N SER A 259 7.66 -2.56 -7.59
CA SER A 259 7.94 -3.00 -6.23
C SER A 259 6.68 -3.62 -5.61
N SER A 260 6.80 -4.29 -4.48
CA SER A 260 5.63 -4.75 -3.73
C SER A 260 4.88 -3.58 -3.09
N THR A 261 3.57 -3.75 -2.89
CA THR A 261 2.77 -3.01 -1.90
C THR A 261 2.36 -4.01 -0.83
N PHE A 262 2.49 -3.66 0.44
CA PHE A 262 2.25 -4.60 1.52
C PHE A 262 1.68 -3.92 2.77
N ILE A 263 1.00 -4.72 3.60
CA ILE A 263 0.60 -4.30 4.94
C ILE A 263 1.74 -4.58 5.90
N ALA A 264 2.13 -3.53 6.62
CA ALA A 264 3.17 -3.56 7.64
C ALA A 264 2.59 -3.34 9.04
N CYS A 265 3.30 -3.83 10.04
CA CYS A 265 3.08 -3.59 11.46
C CYS A 265 4.43 -3.48 12.19
N SER A 266 4.40 -3.07 13.47
CA SER A 266 5.56 -3.21 14.36
C SER A 266 5.87 -4.69 14.61
N GLU A 267 7.15 -5.03 14.83
CA GLU A 267 7.54 -6.39 15.25
C GLU A 267 6.89 -6.82 16.58
N ASN A 268 6.50 -5.85 17.40
CA ASN A 268 5.89 -6.06 18.71
C ASN A 268 4.36 -6.25 18.66
N MET A 269 3.75 -6.27 17.48
CA MET A 269 2.32 -6.58 17.36
C MET A 269 2.05 -7.97 17.96
N ASP A 270 0.92 -8.11 18.64
CA ASP A 270 0.50 -9.41 19.17
C ASP A 270 0.32 -10.44 18.05
N GLU A 271 0.82 -11.67 18.28
CA GLU A 271 0.83 -12.71 17.25
C GLU A 271 -0.59 -13.12 16.80
N GLU A 272 -1.52 -13.20 17.74
CA GLU A 272 -2.92 -13.54 17.42
C GLU A 272 -3.58 -12.44 16.61
N THR A 273 -3.33 -11.18 16.95
CA THR A 273 -3.80 -10.02 16.21
C THR A 273 -3.27 -10.03 14.77
N ALA A 274 -1.97 -10.24 14.57
CA ALA A 274 -1.36 -10.35 13.25
C ALA A 274 -1.93 -11.53 12.43
N TYR A 275 -2.13 -12.67 13.08
CA TYR A 275 -2.78 -13.83 12.47
C TYR A 275 -4.21 -13.54 12.02
N LEU A 276 -5.02 -12.93 12.88
CA LEU A 276 -6.43 -12.62 12.57
C LEU A 276 -6.57 -11.62 11.41
N ILE A 277 -5.71 -10.61 11.36
CA ILE A 277 -5.69 -9.63 10.27
C ILE A 277 -5.31 -10.30 8.95
N THR A 278 -4.27 -11.12 8.97
CA THR A 278 -3.82 -11.85 7.78
C THR A 278 -4.90 -12.80 7.29
N LYS A 279 -5.48 -13.58 8.19
CA LYS A 279 -6.60 -14.50 7.91
C LYS A 279 -7.79 -13.77 7.31
N ALA A 280 -8.21 -12.67 7.93
CA ALA A 280 -9.35 -11.90 7.44
C ALA A 280 -9.16 -11.42 5.99
N TRP A 281 -7.95 -11.00 5.61
CA TRP A 281 -7.67 -10.59 4.24
C TRP A 281 -7.84 -11.75 3.26
N PHE A 282 -7.17 -12.88 3.49
CA PHE A 282 -7.15 -14.00 2.53
C PHE A 282 -8.45 -14.80 2.48
N GLU A 283 -9.28 -14.75 3.51
CA GLU A 283 -10.61 -15.37 3.51
C GLU A 283 -11.69 -14.51 2.83
N ASN A 284 -11.35 -13.26 2.40
CA ASN A 284 -12.31 -12.34 1.81
C ASN A 284 -11.91 -11.90 0.39
N ILE A 285 -11.31 -12.79 -0.39
CA ILE A 285 -10.83 -12.51 -1.76
C ILE A 285 -11.96 -11.99 -2.66
N ASP A 286 -13.17 -12.52 -2.57
CA ASP A 286 -14.31 -12.08 -3.37
C ASP A 286 -14.71 -10.62 -3.05
N PHE A 287 -14.62 -10.21 -1.79
CA PHE A 287 -14.84 -8.82 -1.42
C PHE A 287 -13.72 -7.92 -1.96
N ILE A 288 -12.45 -8.34 -1.83
CA ILE A 288 -11.30 -7.60 -2.36
C ILE A 288 -11.42 -7.40 -3.87
N LYS A 289 -11.87 -8.42 -4.59
CA LYS A 289 -12.05 -8.41 -6.05
C LYS A 289 -13.02 -7.31 -6.54
N ILE A 290 -13.97 -6.87 -5.72
CA ILE A 290 -14.88 -5.76 -6.06
C ILE A 290 -14.08 -4.46 -6.29
N PHE A 291 -13.02 -4.26 -5.51
CA PHE A 291 -12.19 -3.06 -5.55
C PHE A 291 -10.93 -3.24 -6.39
N PHE A 292 -10.40 -4.46 -6.43
CA PHE A 292 -9.22 -4.87 -7.17
C PHE A 292 -9.58 -6.06 -8.08
N PRO A 293 -10.18 -5.84 -9.26
CA PRO A 293 -10.74 -6.91 -10.10
C PRO A 293 -9.77 -8.02 -10.49
N SER A 294 -8.47 -7.71 -10.57
CA SER A 294 -7.42 -8.69 -10.85
C SER A 294 -6.96 -9.50 -9.64
N TYR A 295 -7.41 -9.12 -8.42
CA TYR A 295 -7.07 -9.87 -7.22
C TYR A 295 -7.93 -11.13 -7.14
N ASN A 296 -7.29 -12.28 -7.09
CA ASN A 296 -7.91 -13.60 -7.01
C ASN A 296 -6.94 -14.56 -6.28
N GLU A 297 -7.35 -15.79 -6.04
CA GLU A 297 -6.53 -16.77 -5.31
C GLU A 297 -5.13 -16.97 -5.93
N LYS A 298 -5.04 -17.01 -7.26
CA LYS A 298 -3.76 -17.17 -7.96
C LYS A 298 -2.86 -15.96 -7.74
N THR A 299 -3.38 -14.74 -7.92
CA THR A 299 -2.61 -13.51 -7.72
C THR A 299 -2.30 -13.27 -6.24
N ALA A 300 -3.21 -13.58 -5.33
CA ALA A 300 -2.99 -13.54 -3.89
C ALA A 300 -1.80 -14.42 -3.48
N ARG A 301 -1.74 -15.67 -4.01
CA ARG A 301 -0.64 -16.62 -3.78
C ARG A 301 0.71 -16.13 -4.33
N VAL A 302 0.70 -15.29 -5.34
CA VAL A 302 1.92 -14.68 -5.90
C VAL A 302 2.32 -13.44 -5.10
N TYR A 303 1.36 -12.55 -4.85
CA TYR A 303 1.67 -11.23 -4.31
C TYR A 303 2.01 -11.23 -2.83
N PHE A 304 1.49 -12.19 -2.03
CA PHE A 304 1.69 -12.17 -0.57
C PHE A 304 3.17 -12.04 -0.16
N GLN A 305 4.09 -12.62 -0.93
CA GLN A 305 5.52 -12.61 -0.65
C GLN A 305 6.39 -11.98 -1.74
N ARG A 306 5.82 -11.61 -2.91
CA ARG A 306 6.61 -11.18 -4.08
C ARG A 306 7.41 -9.92 -3.77
N ARG A 307 8.72 -10.09 -3.55
CA ARG A 307 9.65 -9.00 -3.24
C ARG A 307 9.20 -8.11 -2.06
N VAL A 308 8.45 -8.67 -1.11
CA VAL A 308 8.19 -8.00 0.17
C VAL A 308 9.54 -7.87 0.89
N PRO A 309 9.99 -6.63 1.18
CA PRO A 309 11.40 -6.40 1.53
C PRO A 309 11.72 -6.55 3.02
N VAL A 310 10.75 -6.91 3.83
CA VAL A 310 10.89 -7.07 5.28
C VAL A 310 10.38 -8.44 5.70
N PRO A 311 10.89 -9.01 6.81
CA PRO A 311 10.41 -10.29 7.30
C PRO A 311 8.92 -10.27 7.63
N PHE A 312 8.25 -11.41 7.43
CA PHE A 312 6.86 -11.56 7.87
C PHE A 312 6.77 -11.64 9.39
N HIS A 313 5.66 -11.13 9.92
CA HIS A 313 5.31 -11.28 11.33
C HIS A 313 4.99 -12.75 11.65
N PRO A 314 5.36 -13.28 12.84
CA PRO A 314 5.08 -14.66 13.21
C PRO A 314 3.61 -15.08 13.04
N GLY A 315 2.65 -14.24 13.39
CA GLY A 315 1.22 -14.49 13.19
C GLY A 315 0.82 -14.65 11.73
N ALA A 316 1.42 -13.86 10.84
CA ALA A 316 1.22 -14.01 9.40
C ALA A 316 1.82 -15.32 8.87
N ILE A 317 3.03 -15.67 9.32
CA ILE A 317 3.69 -16.94 8.97
C ILE A 317 2.82 -18.12 9.41
N ARG A 318 2.24 -18.07 10.60
CA ARG A 318 1.34 -19.11 11.12
C ARG A 318 0.17 -19.35 10.17
N TYR A 319 -0.50 -18.29 9.74
CA TYR A 319 -1.60 -18.39 8.80
C TYR A 319 -1.15 -18.90 7.41
N PHE A 320 -0.04 -18.41 6.88
CA PHE A 320 0.48 -18.88 5.58
C PHE A 320 0.87 -20.36 5.58
N LYS A 321 1.34 -20.89 6.72
CA LYS A 321 1.57 -22.33 6.88
C LYS A 321 0.25 -23.10 6.91
N GLU A 322 -0.77 -22.59 7.60
CA GLU A 322 -2.09 -23.20 7.69
C GLU A 322 -2.74 -23.38 6.30
N ILE A 323 -2.62 -22.38 5.41
CA ILE A 323 -3.20 -22.44 4.06
C ILE A 323 -2.23 -22.98 3.00
N GLY A 324 -1.06 -23.48 3.39
CA GLY A 324 -0.07 -24.08 2.48
C GLY A 324 0.59 -23.09 1.51
N PHE A 325 0.71 -21.83 1.88
CA PHE A 325 1.48 -20.82 1.13
C PHE A 325 2.96 -20.86 1.49
N LEU A 326 3.27 -21.25 2.71
CA LEU A 326 4.63 -21.52 3.21
C LEU A 326 4.73 -22.95 3.73
N ASN A 327 5.95 -23.52 3.66
CA ASN A 327 6.29 -24.84 4.20
C ASN A 327 6.55 -24.80 5.71
#